data_5706129ef92addbdc3cb005f5467a901
#
_entry.id   5706129ef92addbdc3cb005f5467a901
#
_cell.length_a   1.000
_cell.length_b   1.000
_cell.length_c   1.000
_cell.angle_alpha   90.00
_cell.angle_beta   90.00
_cell.angle_gamma   90.00
#
_symmetry.space_group_name_H-M   'P 1'
#
loop_
_entity.id
_entity.type
_entity.pdbx_description
1 polymer ?
#
loop_
_entity_poly.entity_id
_entity_poly.type
_entity_poly.pdbx_seq_one_letter_code
_entity_poly.pdbx_strand_id
1 'polypeptide(L)'
;MAKQPEDCQTMIDVREGVDAIDRELVRLLVTRQGYMHAAARIKPNRDAVYDAPRIEDVVAKVLAEAKDKGLSADIAEPVWRKLIERCIAHEFHVYDETRPANDQKSA
;
A
#
# COMPACT_ATOMS: atom_id res chain seq x y z
N MET A 1 -13.05 -18.31 16.42
CA MET A 1 -12.63 -18.09 15.02
C MET A 1 -13.69 -17.28 14.30
N ALA A 2 -13.29 -16.32 13.48
CA ALA A 2 -14.24 -15.48 12.78
C ALA A 2 -15.02 -16.29 11.74
N LYS A 3 -16.30 -15.99 11.63
CA LYS A 3 -17.19 -16.64 10.66
C LYS A 3 -16.99 -16.07 9.26
N GLN A 4 -17.27 -16.86 8.25
CA GLN A 4 -17.30 -16.35 6.87
C GLN A 4 -18.43 -15.32 6.72
N PRO A 5 -18.31 -14.36 5.78
CA PRO A 5 -19.35 -13.33 5.62
C PRO A 5 -20.77 -13.90 5.52
N GLU A 6 -20.96 -14.94 4.72
CA GLU A 6 -22.27 -15.55 4.47
C GLU A 6 -22.82 -16.27 5.69
N ASP A 7 -21.98 -16.60 6.68
CA ASP A 7 -22.39 -17.29 7.90
C ASP A 7 -22.68 -16.37 9.07
N CYS A 8 -22.40 -15.06 8.91
CA CYS A 8 -22.65 -14.06 9.95
C CYS A 8 -24.14 -13.87 10.16
N GLN A 9 -24.57 -13.87 11.43
CA GLN A 9 -25.98 -13.66 11.81
C GLN A 9 -26.15 -12.44 12.71
N THR A 10 -25.09 -11.92 13.29
CA THR A 10 -25.13 -10.75 14.19
C THR A 10 -24.05 -9.76 13.81
N MET A 11 -24.20 -8.51 14.25
CA MET A 11 -23.14 -7.51 14.05
C MET A 11 -21.87 -7.85 14.82
N ILE A 12 -21.98 -8.61 15.93
CA ILE A 12 -20.80 -9.11 16.62
C ILE A 12 -19.99 -10.01 15.69
N ASP A 13 -20.66 -10.93 14.98
CA ASP A 13 -20.01 -11.82 14.01
C ASP A 13 -19.30 -11.01 12.91
N VAL A 14 -19.98 -9.99 12.37
CA VAL A 14 -19.45 -9.14 11.31
C VAL A 14 -18.18 -8.41 11.80
N ARG A 15 -18.24 -7.81 12.98
CA ARG A 15 -17.11 -7.04 13.51
C ARG A 15 -15.90 -7.93 13.84
N GLU A 16 -16.13 -9.13 14.35
CA GLU A 16 -15.04 -10.10 14.55
C GLU A 16 -14.35 -10.44 13.23
N GLY A 17 -15.16 -10.64 12.18
CA GLY A 17 -14.63 -10.93 10.85
C GLY A 17 -13.82 -9.77 10.29
N VAL A 18 -14.36 -8.55 10.39
CA VAL A 18 -13.67 -7.34 9.92
C VAL A 18 -12.34 -7.16 10.67
N ASP A 19 -12.36 -7.32 11.99
CA ASP A 19 -11.13 -7.15 12.79
C ASP A 19 -10.07 -8.18 12.40
N ALA A 20 -10.48 -9.41 12.12
CA ALA A 20 -9.56 -10.46 11.67
C ALA A 20 -8.92 -10.11 10.32
N ILE A 21 -9.74 -9.62 9.37
CA ILE A 21 -9.25 -9.19 8.05
C ILE A 21 -8.32 -7.99 8.19
N ASP A 22 -8.65 -7.02 9.04
CA ASP A 22 -7.80 -5.84 9.23
C ASP A 22 -6.42 -6.25 9.75
N ARG A 23 -6.33 -7.21 10.65
CA ARG A 23 -5.04 -7.72 11.11
C ARG A 23 -4.23 -8.34 9.96
N GLU A 24 -4.90 -9.07 9.07
CA GLU A 24 -4.24 -9.62 7.87
C GLU A 24 -3.78 -8.52 6.91
N LEU A 25 -4.62 -7.50 6.71
CA LEU A 25 -4.25 -6.37 5.85
C LEU A 25 -3.03 -5.63 6.40
N VAL A 26 -2.98 -5.40 7.71
CA VAL A 26 -1.81 -4.77 8.34
C VAL A 26 -0.56 -5.61 8.09
N ARG A 27 -0.67 -6.92 8.24
CA ARG A 27 0.46 -7.83 8.01
C ARG A 27 0.96 -7.74 6.56
N LEU A 28 0.04 -7.70 5.60
CA LEU A 28 0.38 -7.56 4.18
C LEU A 28 0.99 -6.18 3.89
N LEU A 29 0.49 -5.14 4.54
CA LEU A 29 1.02 -3.79 4.37
C LEU A 29 2.44 -3.67 4.95
N VAL A 30 2.77 -4.40 6.02
CA VAL A 30 4.14 -4.45 6.54
C VAL A 30 5.09 -5.01 5.48
N THR A 31 4.69 -6.08 4.80
CA THR A 31 5.50 -6.65 3.71
C THR A 31 5.63 -5.66 2.56
N ARG A 32 4.53 -5.02 2.18
CA ARG A 32 4.53 -4.00 1.12
C ARG A 32 5.44 -2.83 1.47
N GLN A 33 5.41 -2.38 2.73
CA GLN A 33 6.30 -1.34 3.22
C GLN A 33 7.78 -1.75 3.07
N GLY A 34 8.08 -3.03 3.29
CA GLY A 34 9.43 -3.56 3.08
C GLY A 34 9.91 -3.37 1.64
N TYR A 35 9.00 -3.49 0.66
CA TYR A 35 9.35 -3.21 -0.73
C TYR A 35 9.60 -1.72 -0.98
N MET A 36 8.93 -0.84 -0.23
CA MET A 36 9.22 0.60 -0.30
C MET A 36 10.61 0.91 0.24
N HIS A 37 11.01 0.25 1.33
CA HIS A 37 12.37 0.38 1.88
C HIS A 37 13.42 -0.12 0.89
N ALA A 38 13.15 -1.25 0.22
CA ALA A 38 14.03 -1.76 -0.82
C ALA A 38 14.15 -0.79 -1.99
N ALA A 39 13.03 -0.21 -2.42
CA ALA A 39 13.02 0.78 -3.49
C ALA A 39 13.85 2.01 -3.12
N ALA A 40 13.71 2.50 -1.89
CA ALA A 40 14.51 3.64 -1.41
C ALA A 40 16.01 3.33 -1.44
N ARG A 41 16.38 2.08 -1.13
CA ARG A 41 17.78 1.65 -1.15
C ARG A 41 18.34 1.56 -2.57
N ILE A 42 17.51 1.12 -3.52
CA ILE A 42 17.94 0.76 -4.88
C ILE A 42 17.89 1.97 -5.83
N LYS A 43 16.93 2.88 -5.67
CA LYS A 43 16.77 4.01 -6.58
C LYS A 43 18.01 4.87 -6.61
N PRO A 44 18.43 5.34 -7.81
CA PRO A 44 19.72 6.04 -7.95
C PRO A 44 19.73 7.44 -7.36
N ASN A 45 18.55 8.08 -7.30
CA ASN A 45 18.45 9.45 -6.77
C ASN A 45 17.06 9.69 -6.19
N ARG A 46 16.94 10.81 -5.48
CA ARG A 46 15.72 11.17 -4.78
C ARG A 46 14.54 11.40 -5.74
N ASP A 47 14.79 11.94 -6.91
CA ASP A 47 13.72 12.23 -7.87
C ASP A 47 13.04 10.97 -8.39
N ALA A 48 13.73 9.83 -8.34
CA ALA A 48 13.16 8.56 -8.78
C ALA A 48 12.09 8.01 -7.83
N VAL A 49 11.97 8.56 -6.62
CA VAL A 49 10.96 8.11 -5.63
C VAL A 49 9.54 8.40 -6.14
N TYR A 50 9.31 9.56 -6.74
CA TYR A 50 8.02 9.90 -7.32
C TYR A 50 8.02 9.56 -8.81
N ASP A 51 7.07 8.72 -9.22
CA ASP A 51 6.97 8.22 -10.60
C ASP A 51 5.50 8.21 -11.00
N ALA A 52 5.04 9.29 -11.63
CA ALA A 52 3.63 9.45 -11.98
C ALA A 52 3.12 8.34 -12.92
N PRO A 53 3.84 7.93 -13.98
CA PRO A 53 3.40 6.79 -14.80
C PRO A 53 3.26 5.50 -14.01
N ARG A 54 4.16 5.23 -13.05
CA ARG A 54 4.08 4.04 -12.22
C ARG A 54 2.85 4.07 -11.31
N ILE A 55 2.49 5.24 -10.79
CA ILE A 55 1.29 5.39 -9.96
C ILE A 55 0.06 4.95 -10.75
N GLU A 56 -0.10 5.44 -11.97
CA GLU A 56 -1.26 5.08 -12.81
C GLU A 56 -1.22 3.60 -13.23
N ASP A 57 -0.05 3.05 -13.44
CA ASP A 57 0.12 1.62 -13.71
C ASP A 57 -0.36 0.77 -12.54
N VAL A 58 0.01 1.13 -11.31
CA VAL A 58 -0.43 0.41 -10.10
C VAL A 58 -1.94 0.50 -9.95
N VAL A 59 -2.52 1.69 -10.10
CA VAL A 59 -3.96 1.88 -9.98
C VAL A 59 -4.69 1.03 -11.02
N ALA A 60 -4.23 1.03 -12.27
CA ALA A 60 -4.85 0.24 -13.33
C ALA A 60 -4.80 -1.26 -13.01
N LYS A 61 -3.67 -1.76 -12.52
CA LYS A 61 -3.51 -3.17 -12.15
C LYS A 61 -4.42 -3.55 -10.98
N VAL A 62 -4.50 -2.68 -9.98
CA VAL A 62 -5.36 -2.91 -8.81
C VAL A 62 -6.83 -2.93 -9.21
N LEU A 63 -7.26 -2.01 -10.08
CA LEU A 63 -8.64 -1.97 -10.54
C LEU A 63 -8.99 -3.20 -11.39
N ALA A 64 -8.06 -3.71 -12.19
CA ALA A 64 -8.26 -4.94 -12.94
C ALA A 64 -8.42 -6.15 -11.99
N GLU A 65 -7.59 -6.26 -10.96
CA GLU A 65 -7.70 -7.30 -9.95
C GLU A 65 -9.00 -7.18 -9.15
N ALA A 66 -9.38 -5.95 -8.80
CA ALA A 66 -10.63 -5.70 -8.06
C ALA A 66 -11.84 -6.17 -8.87
N LYS A 67 -11.87 -5.86 -10.15
CA LYS A 67 -12.95 -6.28 -11.05
C LYS A 67 -13.00 -7.81 -11.15
N ASP A 68 -11.86 -8.45 -11.32
CA ASP A 68 -11.77 -9.91 -11.44
C ASP A 68 -12.28 -10.60 -10.18
N LYS A 69 -11.98 -10.08 -9.00
CA LYS A 69 -12.28 -10.70 -7.71
C LYS A 69 -13.54 -10.17 -7.03
N GLY A 70 -14.19 -9.19 -7.63
CA GLY A 70 -15.45 -8.67 -7.11
C GLY A 70 -15.33 -7.60 -6.03
N LEU A 71 -14.18 -6.90 -5.95
CA LEU A 71 -14.05 -5.74 -5.07
C LEU A 71 -14.55 -4.50 -5.79
N SER A 72 -15.40 -3.70 -5.13
CA SER A 72 -15.94 -2.47 -5.70
C SER A 72 -14.82 -1.47 -6.00
N ALA A 73 -14.88 -0.85 -7.19
CA ALA A 73 -13.96 0.21 -7.57
C ALA A 73 -14.09 1.43 -6.65
N ASP A 74 -15.29 1.67 -6.10
CA ASP A 74 -15.54 2.75 -5.16
C ASP A 74 -14.71 2.61 -3.88
N ILE A 75 -14.31 1.37 -3.55
CA ILE A 75 -13.42 1.09 -2.43
C ILE A 75 -11.99 1.07 -2.91
N ALA A 76 -11.71 0.30 -3.96
CA ALA A 76 -10.34 0.01 -4.40
C ALA A 76 -9.59 1.26 -4.83
N GLU A 77 -10.20 2.12 -5.64
CA GLU A 77 -9.47 3.26 -6.20
C GLU A 77 -9.05 4.29 -5.16
N PRO A 78 -9.97 4.84 -4.34
CA PRO A 78 -9.55 5.84 -3.35
C PRO A 78 -8.62 5.27 -2.28
N VAL A 79 -8.83 4.01 -1.89
CA VAL A 79 -7.95 3.36 -0.91
C VAL A 79 -6.53 3.24 -1.48
N TRP A 80 -6.39 2.73 -2.71
CA TRP A 80 -5.05 2.56 -3.30
C TRP A 80 -4.37 3.88 -3.61
N ARG A 81 -5.10 4.89 -4.07
CA ARG A 81 -4.49 6.20 -4.32
C ARG A 81 -3.95 6.82 -3.03
N LYS A 82 -4.70 6.70 -1.92
CA LYS A 82 -4.22 7.19 -0.63
C LYS A 82 -3.04 6.35 -0.11
N LEU A 83 -3.13 5.04 -0.26
CA LEU A 83 -2.04 4.14 0.12
C LEU A 83 -0.75 4.48 -0.64
N ILE A 84 -0.85 4.67 -1.97
CA ILE A 84 0.30 5.04 -2.80
C ILE A 84 0.88 6.38 -2.35
N GLU A 85 0.02 7.38 -2.11
CA GLU A 85 0.43 8.70 -1.65
C GLU A 85 1.24 8.60 -0.34
N ARG A 86 0.71 7.86 0.63
CA ARG A 86 1.37 7.71 1.93
C ARG A 86 2.65 6.89 1.84
N CYS A 87 2.67 5.89 0.96
CA CYS A 87 3.87 5.09 0.74
C CYS A 87 4.98 5.89 0.07
N ILE A 88 4.64 6.78 -0.87
CA ILE A 88 5.62 7.67 -1.49
C ILE A 88 6.22 8.62 -0.45
N ALA A 89 5.36 9.21 0.40
CA ALA A 89 5.84 10.09 1.48
C ALA A 89 6.78 9.34 2.42
N HIS A 90 6.43 8.11 2.77
CA HIS A 90 7.26 7.25 3.62
C HIS A 90 8.58 6.90 2.94
N GLU A 91 8.55 6.59 1.65
CA GLU A 91 9.76 6.26 0.88
C GLU A 91 10.71 7.46 0.82
N PHE A 92 10.20 8.68 0.63
CA PHE A 92 11.03 9.89 0.70
C PHE A 92 11.70 10.01 2.07
N HIS A 93 10.93 9.80 3.13
CA HIS A 93 11.45 9.86 4.49
C HIS A 93 12.58 8.84 4.70
N VAL A 94 12.36 7.60 4.30
CA VAL A 94 13.37 6.53 4.40
C VAL A 94 14.59 6.85 3.55
N TYR A 95 14.37 7.32 2.32
CA TYR A 95 15.46 7.71 1.42
C TYR A 95 16.35 8.78 2.08
N ASP A 96 15.72 9.82 2.61
CA ASP A 96 16.44 10.95 3.22
C ASP A 96 17.20 10.52 4.47
N GLU A 97 16.63 9.64 5.29
CA GLU A 97 17.25 9.19 6.53
C GLU A 97 18.39 8.20 6.31
N THR A 98 18.33 7.42 5.21
CA THR A 98 19.32 6.37 4.96
C THR A 98 20.46 6.82 4.05
N ARG A 99 20.42 8.05 3.52
CA ARG A 99 21.47 8.58 2.63
C ARG A 99 22.30 9.63 3.35
N PRO A 100 23.63 9.62 3.19
CA PRO A 100 24.48 10.70 3.70
C PRO A 100 24.10 12.03 3.06
N ALA A 101 24.26 13.13 3.81
CA ALA A 101 23.90 14.45 3.34
C ALA A 101 24.63 14.87 2.07
N ASN A 102 25.90 14.46 1.90
CA ASN A 102 26.69 14.78 0.72
C ASN A 102 26.15 14.08 -0.55
N ASP A 103 25.56 12.90 -0.42
CA ASP A 103 24.91 12.22 -1.55
C ASP A 103 23.69 13.00 -2.01
N GLN A 104 22.94 13.55 -1.06
CA GLN A 104 21.76 14.36 -1.35
C GLN A 104 22.11 15.67 -2.02
N LYS A 105 23.24 16.26 -1.67
CA LYS A 105 23.69 17.53 -2.20
C LYS A 105 24.28 17.43 -3.61
N SER A 106 24.78 16.28 -3.98
CA SER A 106 25.39 16.05 -5.28
C SER A 106 24.37 15.71 -6.36
N ALA A 107 23.14 15.52 -5.99
CA ALA A 107 22.06 15.21 -6.93
C ALA A 107 21.64 16.40 -7.76
#